data_43bf822c695d922ca08bb93c4a3985f7
#
_entry.id   43bf822c695d922ca08bb93c4a3985f7
#
_cell.length_a   1.000
_cell.length_b   1.000
_cell.length_c   1.000
_cell.angle_alpha   90.00
_cell.angle_beta   90.00
_cell.angle_gamma   90.00
#
_symmetry.space_group_name_H-M   'P 1'
#
loop_
_entity.id
_entity.type
_entity.pdbx_description
1 polymer ?
#
loop_
_entity_poly.entity_id
_entity_poly.type
_entity_poly.pdbx_seq_one_letter_code
_entity_poly.pdbx_strand_id
1 'polypeptide(L)'
;MFAGLKPGDVSFEPRKENREMLNVGNKVVYPYQGPCLIGAVVKKVVGGRPTSFYHLALLDDSGGKLFVPVDKIDSLGIRQLMARSEIPKLLGRLKQPAATATNWKQRAIDNLKLLTSGSAFDLAEVVESLTELNETKALSPRDRETLDRARRILICEISEVTGETKSVAEEQIDQALNVRKRQEATGRKKGAVLEARDQ
;
A
#
# COMPACT_ATOMS: atom_id res chain seq x y z
N MET A 1 -48.65 12.76 6.93
CA MET A 1 -48.19 11.40 7.22
C MET A 1 -46.85 11.21 6.49
N PHE A 2 -45.76 11.50 7.20
CA PHE A 2 -44.39 11.34 6.64
C PHE A 2 -43.82 10.04 7.20
N ALA A 3 -43.65 9.05 6.33
CA ALA A 3 -43.00 7.79 6.68
C ALA A 3 -41.48 7.97 6.64
N GLY A 4 -40.81 7.64 7.76
CA GLY A 4 -39.37 7.78 7.94
C GLY A 4 -38.59 6.81 7.08
N LEU A 5 -37.58 7.34 6.38
CA LEU A 5 -36.49 6.54 5.82
C LEU A 5 -35.55 6.11 6.94
N LYS A 6 -35.38 4.80 7.12
CA LYS A 6 -34.33 4.22 7.95
C LYS A 6 -32.96 4.40 7.27
N PRO A 7 -31.89 4.77 7.99
CA PRO A 7 -30.54 4.77 7.42
C PRO A 7 -30.15 3.34 7.08
N GLY A 8 -29.77 3.12 5.81
CA GLY A 8 -29.37 1.83 5.30
C GLY A 8 -28.10 1.32 5.98
N ASP A 9 -28.21 0.14 6.51
CA ASP A 9 -27.16 -0.71 7.00
C ASP A 9 -26.23 -1.05 5.79
N VAL A 10 -25.10 -0.37 5.70
CA VAL A 10 -24.05 -0.71 4.73
C VAL A 10 -23.30 -1.90 5.33
N SER A 11 -23.88 -3.08 5.23
CA SER A 11 -23.18 -4.31 5.50
C SER A 11 -22.07 -4.46 4.48
N PHE A 12 -20.84 -4.23 4.92
CA PHE A 12 -19.62 -4.59 4.21
C PHE A 12 -19.60 -6.14 4.11
N GLU A 13 -20.11 -6.67 3.01
CA GLU A 13 -19.93 -8.09 2.71
C GLU A 13 -18.48 -8.31 2.27
N PRO A 14 -17.67 -9.08 3.01
CA PRO A 14 -16.34 -9.47 2.55
C PRO A 14 -16.49 -10.32 1.28
N ARG A 15 -15.82 -9.89 0.21
CA ARG A 15 -15.80 -10.63 -1.07
C ARG A 15 -15.41 -12.08 -0.82
N LYS A 16 -16.31 -12.99 -1.13
CA LYS A 16 -16.15 -14.45 -0.98
C LYS A 16 -15.10 -15.07 -1.92
N GLU A 17 -14.47 -14.28 -2.78
CA GLU A 17 -13.58 -14.76 -3.85
C GLU A 17 -12.17 -15.18 -3.38
N ASN A 18 -11.79 -14.93 -2.13
CA ASN A 18 -10.41 -15.15 -1.68
C ASN A 18 -10.15 -16.50 -0.99
N ARG A 19 -11.18 -17.36 -0.85
CA ARG A 19 -11.05 -18.62 -0.07
C ARG A 19 -10.32 -19.76 -0.79
N GLU A 20 -10.20 -19.73 -2.12
CA GLU A 20 -9.73 -20.92 -2.86
C GLU A 20 -8.23 -20.95 -3.17
N MET A 21 -7.43 -19.94 -2.80
CA MET A 21 -6.10 -19.81 -3.40
C MET A 21 -4.92 -19.57 -2.45
N LEU A 22 -5.06 -19.86 -1.18
CA LEU A 22 -3.92 -19.81 -0.24
C LEU A 22 -3.26 -21.16 -0.09
N ASN A 23 -2.63 -21.62 -1.18
CA ASN A 23 -1.86 -22.85 -1.19
C ASN A 23 -0.38 -22.57 -0.82
N VAL A 24 0.26 -23.59 -0.25
CA VAL A 24 1.72 -23.59 -0.07
C VAL A 24 2.40 -23.33 -1.41
N GLY A 25 3.35 -22.41 -1.42
CA GLY A 25 4.03 -21.94 -2.64
C GLY A 25 3.42 -20.69 -3.28
N ASN A 26 2.24 -20.26 -2.88
CA ASN A 26 1.65 -19.02 -3.40
C ASN A 26 2.28 -17.79 -2.73
N LYS A 27 2.38 -16.68 -3.49
CA LYS A 27 2.79 -15.38 -2.98
C LYS A 27 1.56 -14.56 -2.63
N VAL A 28 1.59 -13.93 -1.45
CA VAL A 28 0.50 -13.10 -0.91
C VAL A 28 1.06 -11.81 -0.34
N VAL A 29 0.22 -10.80 -0.19
CA VAL A 29 0.57 -9.58 0.54
C VAL A 29 -0.06 -9.64 1.93
N TYR A 30 0.78 -9.53 2.95
CA TYR A 30 0.34 -9.29 4.32
C TYR A 30 0.33 -7.78 4.56
N PRO A 31 -0.82 -7.18 4.92
CA PRO A 31 -0.90 -5.73 5.18
C PRO A 31 0.17 -5.27 6.14
N TYR A 32 0.79 -4.11 5.88
CA TYR A 32 1.88 -3.52 6.66
C TYR A 32 3.23 -4.28 6.60
N GLN A 33 3.22 -5.58 6.32
CA GLN A 33 4.45 -6.40 6.23
C GLN A 33 4.97 -6.54 4.79
N GLY A 34 4.07 -6.56 3.82
CA GLY A 34 4.39 -6.70 2.41
C GLY A 34 4.27 -8.12 1.85
N PRO A 35 4.88 -8.37 0.68
CA PRO A 35 4.83 -9.66 0.02
C PRO A 35 5.48 -10.78 0.83
N CYS A 36 4.80 -11.92 0.86
CA CYS A 36 5.21 -13.13 1.57
C CYS A 36 5.02 -14.36 0.68
N LEU A 37 5.86 -15.36 0.87
CA LEU A 37 5.68 -16.71 0.33
C LEU A 37 4.97 -17.59 1.38
N ILE A 38 3.89 -18.26 1.00
CA ILE A 38 3.24 -19.25 1.86
C ILE A 38 4.10 -20.52 1.86
N GLY A 39 4.69 -20.80 3.01
CA GLY A 39 5.43 -22.03 3.27
C GLY A 39 4.52 -23.17 3.77
N ALA A 40 5.01 -23.96 4.70
CA ALA A 40 4.26 -25.10 5.24
C ALA A 40 3.11 -24.63 6.17
N VAL A 41 2.07 -25.46 6.23
CA VAL A 41 1.08 -25.38 7.32
C VAL A 41 1.62 -26.16 8.52
N VAL A 42 1.77 -25.48 9.65
CA VAL A 42 2.26 -26.11 10.89
C VAL A 42 1.17 -26.11 11.95
N LYS A 43 1.09 -27.20 12.72
CA LYS A 43 0.18 -27.32 13.87
C LYS A 43 0.93 -26.97 15.15
N LYS A 44 0.37 -26.08 15.94
CA LYS A 44 0.89 -25.71 17.28
C LYS A 44 -0.23 -25.79 18.30
N VAL A 45 0.10 -26.11 19.54
CA VAL A 45 -0.86 -26.06 20.64
C VAL A 45 -0.87 -24.65 21.22
N VAL A 46 -2.01 -23.96 21.14
CA VAL A 46 -2.22 -22.62 21.70
C VAL A 46 -3.39 -22.67 22.67
N GLY A 47 -3.15 -22.32 23.93
CA GLY A 47 -4.18 -22.40 24.98
C GLY A 47 -4.78 -23.81 25.15
N GLY A 48 -3.95 -24.87 24.98
CA GLY A 48 -4.39 -26.27 25.10
C GLY A 48 -5.14 -26.80 23.87
N ARG A 49 -5.31 -26.01 22.79
CA ARG A 49 -6.01 -26.43 21.57
C ARG A 49 -5.07 -26.53 20.38
N PRO A 50 -5.13 -27.59 19.56
CA PRO A 50 -4.36 -27.67 18.33
C PRO A 50 -4.86 -26.63 17.32
N THR A 51 -3.98 -25.72 16.92
CA THR A 51 -4.28 -24.66 15.95
C THR A 51 -3.33 -24.75 14.77
N SER A 52 -3.86 -24.67 13.57
CA SER A 52 -3.07 -24.67 12.33
C SER A 52 -2.63 -23.25 11.97
N PHE A 53 -1.37 -23.10 11.56
CA PHE A 53 -0.78 -21.83 11.16
C PHE A 53 -0.15 -21.96 9.79
N TYR A 54 -0.33 -20.95 8.95
CA TYR A 54 0.54 -20.74 7.79
C TYR A 54 1.87 -20.17 8.27
N HIS A 55 2.95 -20.73 7.77
CA HIS A 55 4.27 -20.13 7.84
C HIS A 55 4.45 -19.24 6.63
N LEU A 56 4.54 -17.92 6.83
CA LEU A 56 4.78 -16.92 5.79
C LEU A 56 6.24 -16.47 5.87
N ALA A 57 6.98 -16.57 4.77
CA ALA A 57 8.32 -16.02 4.64
C ALA A 57 8.24 -14.66 3.94
N LEU A 58 8.76 -13.60 4.55
CA LEU A 58 8.83 -12.27 3.94
C LEU A 58 9.76 -12.28 2.73
N LEU A 59 9.39 -11.58 1.66
CA LEU A 59 10.16 -11.48 0.41
C LEU A 59 11.00 -10.18 0.35
N ASP A 60 11.13 -9.47 1.47
CA ASP A 60 11.78 -8.17 1.58
C ASP A 60 13.28 -8.24 1.94
N ASP A 61 13.97 -9.35 1.76
CA ASP A 61 15.37 -9.60 2.12
C ASP A 61 15.67 -9.61 3.63
N SER A 62 14.68 -9.34 4.49
CA SER A 62 14.86 -9.39 5.95
C SER A 62 15.01 -10.82 6.48
N GLY A 63 14.59 -11.81 5.69
CA GLY A 63 14.49 -13.20 6.13
C GLY A 63 13.43 -13.42 7.21
N GLY A 64 12.55 -12.44 7.42
CA GLY A 64 11.49 -12.48 8.41
C GLY A 64 10.50 -13.61 8.17
N LYS A 65 9.99 -14.20 9.26
CA LYS A 65 9.01 -15.28 9.24
C LYS A 65 7.84 -14.95 10.14
N LEU A 66 6.64 -15.17 9.63
CA LEU A 66 5.39 -14.92 10.34
C LEU A 66 4.60 -16.21 10.45
N PHE A 67 3.86 -16.37 11.54
CA PHE A 67 2.92 -17.46 11.73
C PHE A 67 1.52 -16.89 11.86
N VAL A 68 0.65 -17.24 10.92
CA VAL A 68 -0.71 -16.70 10.85
C VAL A 68 -1.69 -17.85 11.03
N PRO A 69 -2.61 -17.78 12.01
CA PRO A 69 -3.65 -18.79 12.14
C PRO A 69 -4.47 -18.87 10.85
N VAL A 70 -4.73 -20.09 10.39
CA VAL A 70 -5.44 -20.36 9.12
C VAL A 70 -6.81 -19.70 9.10
N ASP A 71 -7.50 -19.69 10.24
CA ASP A 71 -8.83 -19.11 10.42
C ASP A 71 -8.84 -17.56 10.45
N LYS A 72 -7.68 -16.92 10.58
CA LYS A 72 -7.55 -15.43 10.66
C LYS A 72 -7.16 -14.75 9.36
N ILE A 73 -6.86 -15.49 8.32
CA ILE A 73 -6.35 -14.95 7.05
C ILE A 73 -7.26 -13.87 6.47
N ASP A 74 -8.57 -14.15 6.37
CA ASP A 74 -9.52 -13.20 5.81
C ASP A 74 -9.64 -11.93 6.67
N SER A 75 -9.65 -12.10 8.00
CA SER A 75 -9.76 -10.97 8.95
C SER A 75 -8.50 -10.09 9.00
N LEU A 76 -7.35 -10.62 8.59
CA LEU A 76 -6.09 -9.89 8.52
C LEU A 76 -5.89 -9.16 7.18
N GLY A 77 -6.82 -9.31 6.23
CA GLY A 77 -6.74 -8.65 4.93
C GLY A 77 -5.60 -9.16 4.04
N ILE A 78 -5.14 -10.41 4.26
CA ILE A 78 -4.13 -11.04 3.41
C ILE A 78 -4.75 -11.28 2.04
N ARG A 79 -4.06 -10.81 0.98
CA ARG A 79 -4.51 -10.89 -0.41
C ARG A 79 -3.44 -11.46 -1.33
N GLN A 80 -3.82 -11.83 -2.52
CA GLN A 80 -2.87 -12.12 -3.60
C GLN A 80 -2.11 -10.84 -4.00
N LEU A 81 -0.96 -11.02 -4.66
CA LEU A 81 -0.26 -9.91 -5.31
C LEU A 81 -1.16 -9.27 -6.36
N MET A 82 -0.91 -7.99 -6.65
CA MET A 82 -1.63 -7.30 -7.73
C MET A 82 -1.41 -7.99 -9.07
N ALA A 83 -2.35 -7.83 -10.00
CA ALA A 83 -2.16 -8.30 -11.36
C ALA A 83 -1.10 -7.45 -12.09
N ARG A 84 -0.30 -8.08 -12.95
CA ARG A 84 0.74 -7.37 -13.74
C ARG A 84 0.14 -6.20 -14.56
N SER A 85 -1.08 -6.34 -15.03
CA SER A 85 -1.83 -5.31 -15.76
C SER A 85 -2.18 -4.06 -14.93
N GLU A 86 -2.08 -4.14 -13.59
CA GLU A 86 -2.36 -3.03 -12.68
C GLU A 86 -1.13 -2.14 -12.45
N ILE A 87 0.09 -2.65 -12.69
CA ILE A 87 1.33 -1.90 -12.48
C ILE A 87 1.37 -0.58 -13.27
N PRO A 88 1.03 -0.51 -14.56
CA PRO A 88 0.98 0.76 -15.28
C PRO A 88 -0.01 1.76 -14.67
N LYS A 89 -1.15 1.28 -14.13
CA LYS A 89 -2.14 2.12 -13.45
C LYS A 89 -1.59 2.65 -12.13
N LEU A 90 -0.91 1.80 -11.35
CA LEU A 90 -0.24 2.17 -10.10
C LEU A 90 0.83 3.24 -10.33
N LEU A 91 1.72 3.03 -11.30
CA LEU A 91 2.74 4.01 -11.69
C LEU A 91 2.12 5.29 -12.26
N GLY A 92 0.98 5.18 -12.95
CA GLY A 92 0.18 6.32 -13.42
C GLY A 92 -0.38 7.14 -12.24
N ARG A 93 -0.79 6.48 -11.15
CA ARG A 93 -1.27 7.15 -9.93
C ARG A 93 -0.15 7.98 -9.28
N LEU A 94 1.06 7.46 -9.19
CA LEU A 94 2.24 8.15 -8.65
C LEU A 94 2.66 9.42 -9.44
N LYS A 95 2.13 9.60 -10.66
CA LYS A 95 2.36 10.81 -11.47
C LYS A 95 1.35 11.94 -11.18
N GLN A 96 0.32 11.67 -10.36
CA GLN A 96 -0.72 12.64 -10.03
C GLN A 96 -0.34 13.38 -8.74
N PRO A 97 -0.80 14.63 -8.53
CA PRO A 97 -0.58 15.33 -7.27
C PRO A 97 -1.37 14.67 -6.13
N ALA A 98 -0.78 14.62 -4.95
CA ALA A 98 -1.43 14.08 -3.76
C ALA A 98 -2.35 15.09 -3.09
N ALA A 99 -3.42 14.59 -2.47
CA ALA A 99 -4.18 15.37 -1.50
C ALA A 99 -3.44 15.37 -0.16
N THR A 100 -2.69 16.43 0.13
CA THR A 100 -1.94 16.53 1.38
C THR A 100 -2.80 17.03 2.53
N ALA A 101 -2.95 16.23 3.58
CA ALA A 101 -3.58 16.69 4.83
C ALA A 101 -2.66 17.69 5.54
N THR A 102 -3.19 18.88 5.86
CA THR A 102 -2.46 19.96 6.53
C THR A 102 -2.13 19.64 7.99
N ASN A 103 -2.96 18.84 8.67
CA ASN A 103 -2.79 18.46 10.07
C ASN A 103 -1.93 17.19 10.18
N TRP A 104 -0.77 17.27 10.86
CA TRP A 104 0.14 16.16 11.05
C TRP A 104 -0.47 14.97 11.82
N LYS A 105 -1.35 15.22 12.81
CA LYS A 105 -2.01 14.15 13.57
C LYS A 105 -2.97 13.37 12.68
N GLN A 106 -3.78 14.08 11.89
CA GLN A 106 -4.71 13.45 10.96
C GLN A 106 -3.95 12.65 9.90
N ARG A 107 -2.91 13.24 9.30
CA ARG A 107 -2.05 12.55 8.33
C ARG A 107 -1.45 11.26 8.89
N ALA A 108 -0.98 11.28 10.15
CA ALA A 108 -0.41 10.06 10.76
C ALA A 108 -1.45 8.94 10.94
N ILE A 109 -2.70 9.29 11.24
CA ILE A 109 -3.82 8.34 11.34
C ILE A 109 -4.18 7.81 9.96
N ASP A 110 -4.30 8.70 8.97
CA ASP A 110 -4.70 8.32 7.60
C ASP A 110 -3.63 7.45 6.94
N ASN A 111 -2.35 7.82 7.04
CA ASN A 111 -1.25 7.02 6.54
C ASN A 111 -1.20 5.63 7.19
N LEU A 112 -1.50 5.51 8.50
CA LEU A 112 -1.56 4.19 9.14
C LEU A 112 -2.72 3.35 8.59
N LYS A 113 -3.88 3.94 8.33
CA LYS A 113 -5.01 3.24 7.70
C LYS A 113 -4.63 2.74 6.31
N LEU A 114 -4.03 3.61 5.49
CA LEU A 114 -3.58 3.27 4.14
C LEU A 114 -2.50 2.16 4.16
N LEU A 115 -1.53 2.22 5.07
CA LEU A 115 -0.51 1.18 5.24
C LEU A 115 -1.09 -0.19 5.64
N THR A 116 -2.18 -0.18 6.41
CA THR A 116 -2.81 -1.41 6.93
C THR A 116 -3.96 -1.91 6.07
N SER A 117 -4.35 -1.19 5.03
CA SER A 117 -5.42 -1.58 4.10
C SER A 117 -5.07 -2.82 3.27
N GLY A 118 -3.78 -3.04 3.03
CA GLY A 118 -3.28 -4.07 2.13
C GLY A 118 -3.33 -3.68 0.65
N SER A 119 -3.88 -2.52 0.28
CA SER A 119 -3.96 -2.05 -1.10
C SER A 119 -2.64 -1.45 -1.58
N ALA A 120 -2.16 -1.86 -2.76
CA ALA A 120 -0.97 -1.25 -3.37
C ALA A 120 -1.23 0.21 -3.80
N PHE A 121 -2.46 0.55 -4.18
CA PHE A 121 -2.84 1.92 -4.54
C PHE A 121 -2.86 2.84 -3.32
N ASP A 122 -3.26 2.33 -2.15
CA ASP A 122 -3.21 3.08 -0.90
C ASP A 122 -1.76 3.31 -0.45
N LEU A 123 -0.89 2.31 -0.65
CA LEU A 123 0.56 2.48 -0.42
C LEU A 123 1.16 3.53 -1.36
N ALA A 124 0.74 3.56 -2.63
CA ALA A 124 1.16 4.58 -3.58
C ALA A 124 0.74 5.99 -3.13
N GLU A 125 -0.46 6.14 -2.56
CA GLU A 125 -0.94 7.42 -2.00
C GLU A 125 -0.07 7.87 -0.82
N VAL A 126 0.34 6.97 0.07
CA VAL A 126 1.29 7.28 1.16
C VAL A 126 2.63 7.74 0.59
N VAL A 127 3.18 7.02 -0.39
CA VAL A 127 4.46 7.36 -1.02
C VAL A 127 4.40 8.73 -1.68
N GLU A 128 3.33 9.00 -2.42
CA GLU A 128 3.10 10.26 -3.12
C GLU A 128 3.00 11.43 -2.15
N SER A 129 2.10 11.34 -1.15
CA SER A 129 1.82 12.43 -0.20
C SER A 129 3.03 12.77 0.67
N LEU A 130 3.79 11.75 1.13
CA LEU A 130 4.99 11.99 1.94
C LEU A 130 6.18 12.46 1.09
N THR A 131 6.29 12.04 -0.16
CA THR A 131 7.31 12.57 -1.08
C THR A 131 7.07 14.04 -1.37
N GLU A 132 5.83 14.45 -1.64
CA GLU A 132 5.46 15.84 -1.84
C GLU A 132 5.70 16.71 -0.60
N LEU A 133 5.33 16.17 0.58
CA LEU A 133 5.61 16.87 1.84
C LEU A 133 7.12 17.10 2.03
N ASN A 134 7.95 16.11 1.70
CA ASN A 134 9.40 16.20 1.83
C ASN A 134 10.04 17.25 0.90
N GLU A 135 9.36 17.63 -0.17
CA GLU A 135 9.81 18.71 -1.08
C GLU A 135 9.61 20.10 -0.48
N THR A 136 8.63 20.26 0.39
CA THR A 136 8.28 21.53 1.01
C THR A 136 8.79 21.68 2.43
N LYS A 137 8.94 20.55 3.14
CA LYS A 137 9.33 20.51 4.55
C LYS A 137 10.03 19.20 4.88
N ALA A 138 11.09 19.22 5.64
CA ALA A 138 11.74 18.02 6.15
C ALA A 138 10.76 17.10 6.89
N LEU A 139 10.76 15.81 6.55
CA LEU A 139 9.91 14.82 7.20
C LEU A 139 10.32 14.60 8.66
N SER A 140 9.33 14.37 9.52
CA SER A 140 9.58 13.84 10.85
C SER A 140 10.18 12.42 10.76
N PRO A 141 10.91 11.94 11.80
CA PRO A 141 11.42 10.56 11.80
C PRO A 141 10.34 9.51 11.54
N ARG A 142 9.13 9.71 12.08
CA ARG A 142 7.97 8.84 11.88
C ARG A 142 7.46 8.87 10.43
N ASP A 143 7.33 10.06 9.83
CA ASP A 143 6.88 10.19 8.44
C ASP A 143 7.90 9.56 7.48
N ARG A 144 9.20 9.70 7.77
CA ARG A 144 10.27 9.06 7.01
C ARG A 144 10.19 7.54 7.07
N GLU A 145 10.06 6.97 8.28
CA GLU A 145 9.89 5.53 8.45
C GLU A 145 8.65 5.01 7.71
N THR A 146 7.55 5.79 7.74
CA THR A 146 6.30 5.48 7.04
C THR A 146 6.51 5.45 5.53
N LEU A 147 7.18 6.47 4.97
CA LEU A 147 7.53 6.54 3.55
C LEU A 147 8.42 5.37 3.13
N ASP A 148 9.49 5.11 3.89
CA ASP A 148 10.45 4.03 3.60
C ASP A 148 9.76 2.66 3.62
N ARG A 149 8.83 2.45 4.55
CA ARG A 149 8.05 1.21 4.63
C ARG A 149 7.12 1.06 3.43
N ALA A 150 6.35 2.09 3.10
CA ALA A 150 5.44 2.05 1.96
C ALA A 150 6.19 1.80 0.64
N ARG A 151 7.33 2.46 0.44
CA ARG A 151 8.20 2.25 -0.73
C ARG A 151 8.72 0.81 -0.79
N ARG A 152 9.26 0.27 0.30
CA ARG A 152 9.77 -1.10 0.33
C ARG A 152 8.71 -2.14 -0.03
N ILE A 153 7.49 -1.98 0.49
CA ILE A 153 6.38 -2.90 0.18
C ILE A 153 6.02 -2.84 -1.31
N LEU A 154 5.89 -1.64 -1.88
CA LEU A 154 5.59 -1.45 -3.30
C LEU A 154 6.70 -2.01 -4.21
N ILE A 155 7.95 -1.68 -3.91
CA ILE A 155 9.12 -2.18 -4.66
C ILE A 155 9.13 -3.70 -4.67
N CYS A 156 8.93 -4.31 -3.50
CA CYS A 156 8.90 -5.76 -3.38
C CYS A 156 7.73 -6.36 -4.18
N GLU A 157 6.51 -5.81 -4.08
CA GLU A 157 5.35 -6.32 -4.79
C GLU A 157 5.51 -6.19 -6.31
N ILE A 158 5.97 -5.04 -6.82
CA ILE A 158 6.24 -4.84 -8.24
C ILE A 158 7.29 -5.84 -8.74
N SER A 159 8.41 -5.98 -8.02
CA SER A 159 9.49 -6.93 -8.33
C SER A 159 8.96 -8.37 -8.42
N GLU A 160 8.16 -8.80 -7.44
CA GLU A 160 7.60 -10.15 -7.40
C GLU A 160 6.57 -10.43 -8.51
N VAL A 161 5.84 -9.40 -8.95
CA VAL A 161 4.85 -9.51 -10.03
C VAL A 161 5.50 -9.48 -11.41
N THR A 162 6.53 -8.64 -11.60
CA THR A 162 7.21 -8.48 -12.90
C THR A 162 8.28 -9.53 -13.12
N GLY A 163 8.88 -10.05 -12.05
CA GLY A 163 10.09 -10.87 -12.11
C GLY A 163 11.36 -10.04 -12.32
N GLU A 164 11.28 -8.72 -12.23
CA GLU A 164 12.42 -7.80 -12.32
C GLU A 164 13.09 -7.65 -10.95
N THR A 165 14.30 -7.07 -10.93
CA THR A 165 14.99 -6.79 -9.67
C THR A 165 14.31 -5.68 -8.88
N LYS A 166 14.50 -5.65 -7.55
CA LYS A 166 14.02 -4.57 -6.70
C LYS A 166 14.55 -3.20 -7.12
N SER A 167 15.80 -3.12 -7.60
CA SER A 167 16.39 -1.88 -8.14
C SER A 167 15.63 -1.35 -9.35
N VAL A 168 15.22 -2.22 -10.28
CA VAL A 168 14.43 -1.82 -11.45
C VAL A 168 13.03 -1.35 -11.02
N ALA A 169 12.39 -2.05 -10.09
CA ALA A 169 11.10 -1.63 -9.54
C ALA A 169 11.19 -0.26 -8.82
N GLU A 170 12.26 -0.04 -8.07
CA GLU A 170 12.53 1.25 -7.41
C GLU A 170 12.72 2.37 -8.43
N GLU A 171 13.51 2.14 -9.48
CA GLU A 171 13.72 3.10 -10.56
C GLU A 171 12.40 3.48 -11.26
N GLN A 172 11.51 2.52 -11.50
CA GLN A 172 10.18 2.78 -12.08
C GLN A 172 9.34 3.71 -11.19
N ILE A 173 9.34 3.50 -9.87
CA ILE A 173 8.67 4.36 -8.90
C ILE A 173 9.27 5.78 -8.94
N ASP A 174 10.61 5.88 -8.88
CA ASP A 174 11.29 7.17 -8.88
C ASP A 174 11.08 7.95 -10.17
N GLN A 175 11.09 7.29 -11.32
CA GLN A 175 10.74 7.90 -12.59
C GLN A 175 9.31 8.45 -12.59
N ALA A 176 8.33 7.70 -12.04
CA ALA A 176 6.96 8.15 -11.95
C ALA A 176 6.82 9.42 -11.08
N LEU A 177 7.48 9.45 -9.91
CA LEU A 177 7.50 10.59 -9.00
C LEU A 177 8.20 11.82 -9.64
N ASN A 178 9.30 11.61 -10.39
CA ASN A 178 10.01 12.68 -11.08
C ASN A 178 9.20 13.30 -12.23
N VAL A 179 8.36 12.53 -12.93
CA VAL A 179 7.44 13.06 -13.95
C VAL A 179 6.44 14.02 -13.30
N ARG A 180 5.88 13.66 -12.14
CA ARG A 180 5.00 14.54 -11.35
C ARG A 180 5.67 15.88 -11.04
N LYS A 181 6.89 15.85 -10.46
CA LYS A 181 7.65 17.07 -10.12
C LYS A 181 7.81 18.02 -11.30
N ARG A 182 8.11 17.48 -12.48
CA ARG A 182 8.26 18.30 -13.69
C ARG A 182 6.95 18.93 -14.12
N GLN A 183 5.83 18.22 -14.01
CA GLN A 183 4.51 18.73 -14.36
C GLN A 183 4.09 19.88 -13.42
N GLU A 184 4.29 19.75 -12.11
CA GLU A 184 4.00 20.76 -11.11
C GLU A 184 4.85 22.03 -11.31
N ALA A 185 6.16 21.87 -11.57
CA ALA A 185 7.05 22.98 -11.85
C ALA A 185 6.63 23.77 -13.12
N THR A 186 6.13 23.07 -14.13
CA THR A 186 5.63 23.70 -15.37
C THR A 186 4.30 24.39 -15.15
N GLY A 187 3.40 23.80 -14.35
CA GLY A 187 2.11 24.39 -13.99
C GLY A 187 2.27 25.69 -13.19
N ARG A 188 3.16 25.71 -12.18
CA ARG A 188 3.46 26.90 -11.38
C ARG A 188 4.04 28.05 -12.24
N LYS A 189 4.91 27.75 -13.20
CA LYS A 189 5.45 28.77 -14.12
C LYS A 189 4.36 29.38 -15.02
N LYS A 190 3.42 28.56 -15.52
CA LYS A 190 2.31 29.07 -16.33
C LYS A 190 1.34 29.96 -15.53
N GLY A 191 1.04 29.59 -14.28
CA GLY A 191 0.21 30.41 -13.38
C GLY A 191 0.82 31.78 -13.10
N ALA A 192 2.11 31.81 -12.75
CA ALA A 192 2.82 33.06 -12.47
C ALA A 192 2.92 34.02 -13.69
N VAL A 193 3.00 33.45 -14.92
CA VAL A 193 3.03 34.27 -16.16
C VAL A 193 1.64 34.85 -16.48
N LEU A 194 0.57 34.18 -16.14
CA LEU A 194 -0.80 34.68 -16.34
C LEU A 194 -1.12 35.82 -15.35
N GLU A 195 -0.77 35.67 -14.08
CA GLU A 195 -0.96 36.72 -13.07
C GLU A 195 -0.14 37.98 -13.36
N ALA A 196 1.05 37.86 -13.96
CA ALA A 196 1.89 39.00 -14.36
C ALA A 196 1.41 39.75 -15.64
N ARG A 197 0.45 39.16 -16.37
CA ARG A 197 -0.15 39.80 -17.57
C ARG A 197 -1.41 40.61 -17.28
N ASP A 198 -2.03 40.39 -16.12
CA ASP A 198 -3.27 41.05 -15.70
C ASP A 198 -3.00 42.26 -14.76
N GLN A 199 -1.73 42.66 -14.57
CA GLN A 199 -1.27 43.88 -13.88
C GLN A 199 -0.67 44.86 -14.88
#